data_c94d8ae2525c5a50ebeb4600a5c53dbe
#
_entry.id   c94d8ae2525c5a50ebeb4600a5c53dbe
#
_cell.length_a   1.000
_cell.length_b   1.000
_cell.length_c   1.000
_cell.angle_alpha   90.00
_cell.angle_beta   90.00
_cell.angle_gamma   90.00
#
_symmetry.space_group_name_H-M   'P 1'
#
loop_
_entity.id
_entity.type
_entity.pdbx_description
1 polymer ?
#
loop_
_entity_poly.entity_id
_entity_poly.type
_entity_poly.pdbx_seq_one_letter_code
_entity_poly.pdbx_strand_id
1 'polypeptide(L)'
;LLARLPDQVPDRVVARLSAKSGVLPVPIDPIRATAAGPARDPGLIVWNHRWDYDKAPEDFAEAMLRLAEHGANFRLALLGARPRKAPAPLVLLRERLADRIVADGRLPRAEYRELLSSAGIAVSTARHEFQGLGLLEAASAGCVPLVPDALVYPEIFAAEYRYPGGDIDALVERLQQWLDHRVPAAPDVSGFARTALQARWREQLSPQYS
;
A
#
# COMPACT_ATOMS: atom_id res chain seq x y z
N LEU A 1 -18.33 2.10 16.79
CA LEU A 1 -17.91 1.14 17.83
C LEU A 1 -18.25 1.66 19.22
N LEU A 2 -17.92 2.93 19.53
CA LEU A 2 -18.16 3.52 20.87
C LEU A 2 -19.64 3.61 21.25
N ALA A 3 -20.54 3.80 20.26
CA ALA A 3 -21.98 3.86 20.50
C ALA A 3 -22.64 2.49 20.89
N ARG A 4 -21.88 1.41 20.85
CA ARG A 4 -22.35 0.05 21.19
C ARG A 4 -21.77 -0.49 22.50
N LEU A 5 -20.98 0.30 23.21
CA LEU A 5 -20.47 -0.10 24.51
C LEU A 5 -21.51 0.17 25.60
N PRO A 6 -21.60 -0.70 26.64
CA PRO A 6 -22.50 -0.49 27.78
C PRO A 6 -22.31 0.87 28.47
N ASP A 7 -21.06 1.37 28.48
CA ASP A 7 -20.68 2.68 29.01
C ASP A 7 -20.46 3.65 27.84
N GLN A 8 -21.54 4.15 27.25
CA GLN A 8 -21.46 5.14 26.17
C GLN A 8 -20.67 6.37 26.60
N VAL A 9 -19.58 6.65 25.87
CA VAL A 9 -18.86 7.91 26.02
C VAL A 9 -19.78 9.03 25.50
N PRO A 10 -20.13 10.04 26.32
CA PRO A 10 -20.99 11.13 25.84
C PRO A 10 -20.38 11.84 24.64
N ASP A 11 -21.20 12.23 23.65
CA ASP A 11 -20.77 12.91 22.41
C ASP A 11 -19.92 14.16 22.69
N ARG A 12 -20.22 14.90 23.78
CA ARG A 12 -19.43 16.04 24.24
C ARG A 12 -17.97 15.69 24.56
N VAL A 13 -17.69 14.46 25.03
CA VAL A 13 -16.33 14.01 25.34
C VAL A 13 -15.59 13.70 24.02
N VAL A 14 -16.25 13.04 23.08
CA VAL A 14 -15.71 12.79 21.75
C VAL A 14 -15.35 14.11 21.05
N ALA A 15 -16.28 15.06 21.02
CA ALA A 15 -16.06 16.38 20.42
C ALA A 15 -14.88 17.13 21.09
N ARG A 16 -14.78 17.09 22.43
CA ARG A 16 -13.67 17.72 23.17
C ARG A 16 -12.32 17.04 22.89
N LEU A 17 -12.28 15.72 22.75
CA LEU A 17 -11.07 14.99 22.40
C LEU A 17 -10.66 15.31 20.96
N SER A 18 -11.60 15.28 20.02
CA SER A 18 -11.33 15.63 18.62
C SER A 18 -10.78 17.04 18.46
N ALA A 19 -11.32 18.01 19.20
CA ALA A 19 -10.83 19.40 19.18
C ALA A 19 -9.38 19.57 19.70
N LYS A 20 -8.91 18.62 20.50
CA LYS A 20 -7.54 18.61 21.07
C LYS A 20 -6.59 17.65 20.34
N SER A 21 -7.11 16.89 19.38
CA SER A 21 -6.34 15.87 18.65
C SER A 21 -5.99 16.39 17.27
N GLY A 22 -4.82 16.04 16.81
CA GLY A 22 -4.38 16.30 15.46
C GLY A 22 -3.71 15.06 14.86
N VAL A 23 -3.66 15.01 13.53
CA VAL A 23 -2.93 13.95 12.82
C VAL A 23 -1.55 14.46 12.46
N LEU A 24 -0.53 13.74 12.92
CA LEU A 24 0.85 13.97 12.55
C LEU A 24 1.40 12.71 11.87
N PRO A 25 1.53 12.71 10.54
CA PRO A 25 1.98 11.53 9.81
C PRO A 25 3.41 11.12 10.19
N VAL A 26 3.68 9.82 10.17
CA VAL A 26 5.05 9.29 10.25
C VAL A 26 5.77 9.62 8.93
N PRO A 27 6.95 10.25 8.98
CA PRO A 27 7.67 10.60 7.76
C PRO A 27 8.26 9.35 7.08
N ILE A 28 8.26 9.38 5.74
CA ILE A 28 8.99 8.41 4.93
C ILE A 28 10.36 8.98 4.49
N ASP A 29 11.29 8.08 4.15
CA ASP A 29 12.50 8.42 3.40
C ASP A 29 12.22 8.14 1.90
N PRO A 30 11.93 9.16 1.08
CA PRO A 30 11.53 8.95 -0.31
C PRO A 30 12.56 8.14 -1.10
N ILE A 31 12.07 7.26 -1.94
CA ILE A 31 12.88 6.52 -2.90
C ILE A 31 12.90 7.35 -4.17
N ARG A 32 14.02 8.02 -4.44
CA ARG A 32 14.16 8.80 -5.68
C ARG A 32 14.64 7.88 -6.80
N ALA A 33 13.89 7.83 -7.89
CA ALA A 33 14.38 7.22 -9.11
C ALA A 33 15.62 8.01 -9.58
N THR A 34 16.70 7.31 -9.89
CA THR A 34 17.89 7.91 -10.48
C THR A 34 17.83 7.75 -11.99
N ALA A 35 18.44 8.70 -12.73
CA ALA A 35 18.49 8.60 -14.19
C ALA A 35 19.23 7.33 -14.68
N ALA A 36 20.08 6.76 -13.85
CA ALA A 36 20.78 5.49 -14.09
C ALA A 36 20.07 4.26 -13.51
N GLY A 37 18.87 4.44 -12.94
CA GLY A 37 18.08 3.36 -12.38
C GLY A 37 17.48 2.43 -13.44
N PRO A 38 16.95 1.27 -13.03
CA PRO A 38 16.34 0.33 -13.96
C PRO A 38 15.13 0.98 -14.66
N ALA A 39 14.90 0.58 -15.92
CA ALA A 39 13.69 0.97 -16.65
C ALA A 39 12.47 0.46 -15.89
N ARG A 40 11.43 1.30 -15.79
CA ARG A 40 10.18 0.92 -15.15
C ARG A 40 9.44 -0.11 -15.98
N ASP A 41 9.07 -1.21 -15.34
CA ASP A 41 8.17 -2.21 -15.90
C ASP A 41 6.73 -1.93 -15.48
N PRO A 42 5.87 -1.44 -16.37
CA PRO A 42 4.47 -1.17 -16.05
C PRO A 42 3.68 -2.42 -15.65
N GLY A 43 4.13 -3.60 -16.08
CA GLY A 43 3.51 -4.89 -15.74
C GLY A 43 4.03 -5.51 -14.44
N LEU A 44 5.02 -4.92 -13.77
CA LEU A 44 5.48 -5.44 -12.49
C LEU A 44 4.60 -4.93 -11.35
N ILE A 45 3.84 -5.85 -10.75
CA ILE A 45 2.95 -5.62 -9.62
C ILE A 45 3.67 -5.99 -8.32
N VAL A 46 3.71 -5.06 -7.38
CA VAL A 46 4.28 -5.26 -6.04
C VAL A 46 3.17 -5.39 -5.01
N TRP A 47 3.32 -6.37 -4.13
CA TRP A 47 2.56 -6.48 -2.89
C TRP A 47 3.54 -6.49 -1.72
N ASN A 48 3.72 -5.34 -1.06
CA ASN A 48 4.75 -5.10 -0.06
C ASN A 48 4.23 -5.09 1.38
N HIS A 49 3.30 -5.98 1.67
CA HIS A 49 2.69 -6.14 3.00
C HIS A 49 3.26 -7.34 3.75
N ARG A 50 3.11 -7.30 5.09
CA ARG A 50 3.23 -8.50 5.91
C ARG A 50 2.13 -9.49 5.52
N TRP A 51 2.41 -10.77 5.61
CA TRP A 51 1.48 -11.84 5.24
C TRP A 51 0.49 -12.16 6.38
N ASP A 52 -0.03 -11.13 7.02
CA ASP A 52 -0.99 -11.21 8.11
C ASP A 52 -2.42 -11.03 7.60
N TYR A 53 -3.40 -11.55 8.35
CA TYR A 53 -4.81 -11.53 7.94
C TYR A 53 -5.36 -10.12 7.70
N ASP A 54 -4.81 -9.13 8.40
CA ASP A 54 -5.21 -7.72 8.27
C ASP A 54 -4.80 -7.09 6.92
N LYS A 55 -3.95 -7.77 6.16
CA LYS A 55 -3.55 -7.38 4.80
C LYS A 55 -4.25 -8.18 3.71
N ALA A 56 -5.15 -9.10 4.10
CA ALA A 56 -5.94 -9.94 3.20
C ALA A 56 -5.11 -10.56 2.06
N PRO A 57 -4.08 -11.35 2.37
CA PRO A 57 -3.27 -12.02 1.34
C PRO A 57 -4.08 -12.96 0.46
N GLU A 58 -5.20 -13.49 0.97
CA GLU A 58 -6.14 -14.31 0.20
C GLU A 58 -6.83 -13.51 -0.91
N ASP A 59 -7.28 -12.27 -0.63
CA ASP A 59 -7.94 -11.41 -1.60
C ASP A 59 -6.94 -11.02 -2.72
N PHE A 60 -5.69 -10.74 -2.33
CA PHE A 60 -4.62 -10.48 -3.30
C PHE A 60 -4.32 -11.70 -4.16
N ALA A 61 -4.16 -12.88 -3.55
CA ALA A 61 -3.85 -14.10 -4.28
C ALA A 61 -4.97 -14.45 -5.27
N GLU A 62 -6.23 -14.32 -4.87
CA GLU A 62 -7.38 -14.54 -5.74
C GLU A 62 -7.40 -13.55 -6.92
N ALA A 63 -7.18 -12.26 -6.66
CA ALA A 63 -7.12 -11.26 -7.73
C ALA A 63 -6.03 -11.57 -8.76
N MET A 64 -4.83 -11.96 -8.31
CA MET A 64 -3.73 -12.29 -9.23
C MET A 64 -3.98 -13.55 -10.04
N LEU A 65 -4.62 -14.57 -9.47
CA LEU A 65 -5.00 -15.79 -10.17
C LEU A 65 -6.04 -15.49 -11.25
N ARG A 66 -7.10 -14.74 -10.93
CA ARG A 66 -8.12 -14.32 -11.92
C ARG A 66 -7.52 -13.44 -13.02
N LEU A 67 -6.64 -12.52 -12.68
CA LEU A 67 -5.93 -11.68 -13.65
C LEU A 67 -5.11 -12.52 -14.64
N ALA A 68 -4.48 -13.59 -14.16
CA ALA A 68 -3.76 -14.54 -15.02
C ALA A 68 -4.71 -15.37 -15.89
N GLU A 69 -5.86 -15.80 -15.37
CA GLU A 69 -6.92 -16.51 -16.11
C GLU A 69 -7.51 -15.64 -17.23
N HIS A 70 -7.57 -14.32 -17.04
CA HIS A 70 -7.96 -13.35 -18.08
C HIS A 70 -6.86 -13.11 -19.13
N GLY A 71 -5.71 -13.78 -19.01
CA GLY A 71 -4.62 -13.67 -19.98
C GLY A 71 -3.77 -12.41 -19.85
N ALA A 72 -3.90 -11.65 -18.75
CA ALA A 72 -3.10 -10.45 -18.53
C ALA A 72 -1.60 -10.78 -18.46
N ASN A 73 -0.79 -9.90 -19.04
CA ASN A 73 0.67 -10.00 -18.97
C ASN A 73 1.22 -9.15 -17.84
N PHE A 74 1.66 -9.81 -16.76
CA PHE A 74 2.22 -9.15 -15.59
C PHE A 74 3.26 -10.03 -14.90
N ARG A 75 4.08 -9.39 -14.05
CA ARG A 75 5.03 -10.03 -13.14
C ARG A 75 4.70 -9.64 -11.69
N LEU A 76 5.16 -10.43 -10.73
CA LEU A 76 4.86 -10.25 -9.31
C LEU A 76 6.11 -10.11 -8.46
N ALA A 77 6.07 -9.18 -7.52
CA ALA A 77 6.99 -9.12 -6.41
C ALA A 77 6.21 -9.20 -5.09
N LEU A 78 6.40 -10.30 -4.38
CA LEU A 78 5.72 -10.62 -3.13
C LEU A 78 6.66 -10.28 -1.97
N LEU A 79 6.63 -9.02 -1.53
CA LEU A 79 7.56 -8.48 -0.55
C LEU A 79 6.97 -8.50 0.85
N GLY A 80 7.72 -8.93 1.82
CA GLY A 80 7.29 -8.94 3.21
C GLY A 80 7.78 -10.16 3.97
N ALA A 81 7.65 -10.12 5.29
CA ALA A 81 8.02 -11.26 6.12
C ALA A 81 7.05 -12.42 5.85
N ARG A 82 7.62 -13.59 5.61
CA ARG A 82 6.84 -14.82 5.44
C ARG A 82 6.34 -15.30 6.81
N PRO A 83 5.08 -15.70 6.95
CA PRO A 83 4.62 -16.39 8.14
C PRO A 83 5.23 -17.79 8.20
N ARG A 84 5.31 -18.35 9.41
CA ARG A 84 5.78 -19.73 9.59
C ARG A 84 4.93 -20.75 8.80
N LYS A 85 3.65 -20.48 8.64
CA LYS A 85 2.71 -21.26 7.83
C LYS A 85 2.07 -20.32 6.82
N ALA A 86 2.36 -20.54 5.54
CA ALA A 86 1.75 -19.75 4.47
C ALA A 86 0.25 -20.05 4.38
N PRO A 87 -0.62 -19.03 4.21
CA PRO A 87 -2.02 -19.24 3.88
C PRO A 87 -2.17 -20.05 2.58
N ALA A 88 -3.18 -20.92 2.54
CA ALA A 88 -3.40 -21.79 1.36
C ALA A 88 -3.52 -21.03 0.03
N PRO A 89 -4.22 -19.88 -0.07
CA PRO A 89 -4.29 -19.11 -1.31
C PRO A 89 -2.94 -18.64 -1.81
N LEU A 90 -2.01 -18.34 -0.89
CA LEU A 90 -0.67 -17.92 -1.22
C LEU A 90 0.21 -19.06 -1.73
N VAL A 91 0.03 -20.26 -1.16
CA VAL A 91 0.71 -21.46 -1.68
C VAL A 91 0.24 -21.70 -3.12
N LEU A 92 -1.06 -21.67 -3.36
CA LEU A 92 -1.65 -21.84 -4.69
C LEU A 92 -1.17 -20.78 -5.69
N LEU A 93 -1.09 -19.50 -5.28
CA LEU A 93 -0.57 -18.42 -6.12
C LEU A 93 0.89 -18.72 -6.52
N ARG A 94 1.73 -19.12 -5.59
CA ARG A 94 3.13 -19.45 -5.86
C ARG A 94 3.29 -20.65 -6.79
N GLU A 95 2.45 -21.65 -6.67
CA GLU A 95 2.46 -22.82 -7.54
C GLU A 95 2.01 -22.49 -8.97
N ARG A 96 0.93 -21.73 -9.11
CA ARG A 96 0.34 -21.44 -10.42
C ARG A 96 1.03 -20.29 -11.16
N LEU A 97 1.63 -19.34 -10.45
CA LEU A 97 2.27 -18.16 -11.03
C LEU A 97 3.78 -18.11 -10.77
N ALA A 98 4.41 -19.27 -10.56
CA ALA A 98 5.84 -19.37 -10.24
C ALA A 98 6.74 -18.66 -11.28
N ASP A 99 6.41 -18.76 -12.54
CA ASP A 99 7.11 -18.16 -13.69
C ASP A 99 6.95 -16.62 -13.76
N ARG A 100 5.96 -16.07 -13.06
CA ARG A 100 5.69 -14.63 -12.99
C ARG A 100 6.31 -13.96 -11.76
N ILE A 101 6.73 -14.74 -10.76
CA ILE A 101 7.25 -14.20 -9.50
C ILE A 101 8.74 -13.87 -9.64
N VAL A 102 9.08 -12.59 -9.61
CA VAL A 102 10.47 -12.10 -9.71
C VAL A 102 11.14 -11.92 -8.35
N ALA A 103 10.36 -11.75 -7.28
CA ALA A 103 10.86 -11.64 -5.91
C ALA A 103 9.82 -12.19 -4.93
N ASP A 104 10.27 -12.92 -3.90
CA ASP A 104 9.38 -13.53 -2.92
C ASP A 104 10.03 -13.55 -1.54
N GLY A 105 9.53 -12.73 -0.62
CA GLY A 105 9.99 -12.58 0.74
C GLY A 105 10.63 -11.24 1.03
N ARG A 106 11.30 -11.15 2.19
CA ARG A 106 11.96 -9.94 2.62
C ARG A 106 13.26 -9.74 1.86
N LEU A 107 13.42 -8.59 1.22
CA LEU A 107 14.64 -8.18 0.53
C LEU A 107 15.51 -7.29 1.43
N PRO A 108 16.84 -7.28 1.22
CA PRO A 108 17.72 -6.25 1.71
C PRO A 108 17.23 -4.85 1.25
N ARG A 109 17.49 -3.81 2.08
CA ARG A 109 16.94 -2.47 1.82
C ARG A 109 17.32 -1.90 0.44
N ALA A 110 18.53 -2.16 -0.03
CA ALA A 110 18.97 -1.67 -1.35
C ALA A 110 18.18 -2.34 -2.48
N GLU A 111 18.08 -3.66 -2.46
CA GLU A 111 17.32 -4.43 -3.45
C GLU A 111 15.83 -4.10 -3.44
N TYR A 112 15.25 -3.91 -2.23
CA TYR A 112 13.85 -3.45 -2.08
C TYR A 112 13.62 -2.10 -2.76
N ARG A 113 14.52 -1.13 -2.56
CA ARG A 113 14.42 0.20 -3.17
C ARG A 113 14.58 0.14 -4.70
N GLU A 114 15.51 -0.66 -5.19
CA GLU A 114 15.74 -0.88 -6.62
C GLU A 114 14.50 -1.51 -7.26
N LEU A 115 13.94 -2.54 -6.64
CA LEU A 115 12.74 -3.21 -7.13
C LEU A 115 11.55 -2.25 -7.16
N LEU A 116 11.30 -1.45 -6.13
CA LEU A 116 10.25 -0.43 -6.17
C LEU A 116 10.48 0.62 -7.25
N SER A 117 11.74 0.98 -7.53
CA SER A 117 12.04 1.93 -8.60
C SER A 117 11.74 1.37 -10.01
N SER A 118 11.78 0.05 -10.16
CA SER A 118 11.47 -0.64 -11.43
C SER A 118 10.00 -1.07 -11.56
N ALA A 119 9.26 -1.16 -10.48
CA ALA A 119 7.89 -1.63 -10.49
C ALA A 119 6.89 -0.58 -10.98
N GLY A 120 5.86 -1.02 -11.72
CA GLY A 120 4.79 -0.16 -12.22
C GLY A 120 3.69 0.08 -11.21
N ILE A 121 3.22 -0.96 -10.55
CA ILE A 121 2.01 -0.94 -9.72
C ILE A 121 2.32 -1.47 -8.32
N ALA A 122 1.78 -0.83 -7.29
CA ALA A 122 1.81 -1.33 -5.92
C ALA A 122 0.37 -1.54 -5.42
N VAL A 123 0.02 -2.78 -5.06
CA VAL A 123 -1.34 -3.15 -4.67
C VAL A 123 -1.47 -3.30 -3.18
N SER A 124 -2.56 -2.81 -2.61
CA SER A 124 -2.99 -3.12 -1.25
C SER A 124 -4.37 -3.76 -1.25
N THR A 125 -4.51 -4.82 -0.45
CA THR A 125 -5.79 -5.47 -0.14
C THR A 125 -6.12 -5.36 1.34
N ALA A 126 -5.50 -4.41 2.05
CA ALA A 126 -5.58 -4.29 3.50
C ALA A 126 -7.00 -4.07 4.02
N ARG A 127 -7.33 -4.80 5.10
CA ARG A 127 -8.55 -4.63 5.92
C ARG A 127 -8.30 -3.70 7.13
N HIS A 128 -7.03 -3.51 7.50
CA HIS A 128 -6.59 -2.55 8.52
C HIS A 128 -5.31 -1.87 8.08
N GLU A 129 -5.32 -0.54 8.08
CA GLU A 129 -4.17 0.29 7.77
C GLU A 129 -4.31 1.65 8.47
N PHE A 130 -3.21 2.14 9.04
CA PHE A 130 -3.17 3.43 9.74
C PHE A 130 -2.58 4.55 8.88
N GLN A 131 -1.60 4.24 8.03
CA GLN A 131 -0.97 5.23 7.16
C GLN A 131 -0.53 4.67 5.79
N GLY A 132 -0.28 3.35 5.69
CA GLY A 132 0.16 2.74 4.44
C GLY A 132 1.60 3.10 4.05
N LEU A 133 2.54 3.04 5.00
CA LEU A 133 3.95 3.43 4.78
C LEU A 133 4.57 2.73 3.56
N GLY A 134 4.30 1.43 3.38
CA GLY A 134 4.81 0.67 2.23
C GLY A 134 4.29 1.21 0.89
N LEU A 135 3.01 1.65 0.85
CA LEU A 135 2.41 2.25 -0.36
C LEU A 135 2.96 3.66 -0.61
N LEU A 136 3.20 4.45 0.44
CA LEU A 136 3.85 5.74 0.34
C LEU A 136 5.30 5.61 -0.16
N GLU A 137 6.06 4.62 0.34
CA GLU A 137 7.41 4.32 -0.17
C GLU A 137 7.36 3.91 -1.65
N ALA A 138 6.44 3.03 -2.04
CA ALA A 138 6.26 2.61 -3.42
C ALA A 138 5.88 3.79 -4.33
N ALA A 139 4.93 4.63 -3.92
CA ALA A 139 4.55 5.83 -4.66
C ALA A 139 5.72 6.82 -4.80
N SER A 140 6.51 7.00 -3.74
CA SER A 140 7.71 7.86 -3.79
C SER A 140 8.79 7.33 -4.76
N ALA A 141 8.82 6.02 -5.00
CA ALA A 141 9.66 5.37 -6.00
C ALA A 141 9.08 5.49 -7.42
N GLY A 142 7.83 5.96 -7.54
CA GLY A 142 7.10 6.13 -8.79
C GLY A 142 6.20 4.94 -9.17
N CYS A 143 5.97 3.95 -8.27
CA CYS A 143 4.90 2.98 -8.48
C CYS A 143 3.55 3.67 -8.39
N VAL A 144 2.58 3.19 -9.15
CA VAL A 144 1.20 3.64 -9.02
C VAL A 144 0.47 2.77 -7.99
N PRO A 145 -0.01 3.37 -6.89
CA PRO A 145 -0.75 2.62 -5.88
C PRO A 145 -2.15 2.25 -6.40
N LEU A 146 -2.59 1.02 -6.14
CA LEU A 146 -3.98 0.62 -6.24
C LEU A 146 -4.44 0.08 -4.90
N VAL A 147 -5.34 0.80 -4.25
CA VAL A 147 -5.67 0.61 -2.84
C VAL A 147 -7.19 0.57 -2.61
N PRO A 148 -7.69 -0.02 -1.51
CA PRO A 148 -9.11 0.04 -1.18
C PRO A 148 -9.60 1.48 -0.98
N ASP A 149 -10.82 1.79 -1.45
CA ASP A 149 -11.52 3.05 -1.13
C ASP A 149 -12.07 3.01 0.30
N ALA A 150 -11.17 2.84 1.25
CA ALA A 150 -11.45 2.68 2.66
C ALA A 150 -10.22 3.01 3.51
N LEU A 151 -10.36 2.97 4.82
CA LEU A 151 -9.29 3.18 5.79
C LEU A 151 -8.71 4.60 5.67
N VAL A 152 -7.39 4.72 5.66
CA VAL A 152 -6.67 5.98 5.50
C VAL A 152 -6.48 6.36 4.02
N TYR A 153 -6.66 5.45 3.10
CA TYR A 153 -6.30 5.67 1.70
C TYR A 153 -7.05 6.82 1.01
N PRO A 154 -8.36 7.09 1.28
CA PRO A 154 -9.05 8.25 0.73
C PRO A 154 -8.47 9.61 1.16
N GLU A 155 -7.74 9.64 2.29
CA GLU A 155 -7.07 10.85 2.76
C GLU A 155 -5.73 11.10 2.03
N ILE A 156 -5.16 10.06 1.40
CA ILE A 156 -3.82 10.08 0.82
C ILE A 156 -3.85 10.06 -0.71
N PHE A 157 -4.71 9.21 -1.28
CA PHE A 157 -4.73 8.93 -2.71
C PHE A 157 -6.06 9.36 -3.36
N ALA A 158 -6.00 9.98 -4.53
CA ALA A 158 -7.17 10.35 -5.32
C ALA A 158 -7.99 9.12 -5.76
N ALA A 159 -9.25 9.34 -6.17
CA ALA A 159 -10.19 8.26 -6.50
C ALA A 159 -9.70 7.35 -7.63
N GLU A 160 -8.87 7.85 -8.55
CA GLU A 160 -8.30 7.08 -9.66
C GLU A 160 -7.37 5.95 -9.21
N TYR A 161 -6.79 6.05 -8.00
CA TYR A 161 -5.90 5.06 -7.39
C TYR A 161 -6.64 4.07 -6.47
N ARG A 162 -7.96 4.17 -6.39
CA ARG A 162 -8.75 3.42 -5.41
C ARG A 162 -9.75 2.49 -6.11
N TYR A 163 -10.04 1.38 -5.46
CA TYR A 163 -11.12 0.45 -5.83
C TYR A 163 -12.03 0.17 -4.62
N PRO A 164 -13.30 -0.24 -4.80
CA PRO A 164 -14.19 -0.57 -3.68
C PRO A 164 -13.57 -1.63 -2.76
N GLY A 165 -13.40 -1.31 -1.48
CA GLY A 165 -12.72 -2.18 -0.52
C GLY A 165 -13.40 -3.53 -0.39
N GLY A 166 -12.63 -4.62 -0.51
CA GLY A 166 -13.12 -6.00 -0.47
C GLY A 166 -13.77 -6.49 -1.76
N ASP A 167 -13.85 -5.65 -2.78
CA ASP A 167 -14.36 -6.03 -4.10
C ASP A 167 -13.21 -6.51 -5.01
N ILE A 168 -13.05 -7.82 -5.09
CA ILE A 168 -11.98 -8.46 -5.86
C ILE A 168 -12.23 -8.28 -7.37
N ASP A 169 -13.49 -8.28 -7.81
CA ASP A 169 -13.84 -8.08 -9.22
C ASP A 169 -13.41 -6.68 -9.68
N ALA A 170 -13.71 -5.65 -8.90
CA ALA A 170 -13.30 -4.28 -9.18
C ALA A 170 -11.76 -4.11 -9.15
N LEU A 171 -11.06 -4.82 -8.26
CA LEU A 171 -9.59 -4.84 -8.23
C LEU A 171 -9.02 -5.44 -9.53
N VAL A 172 -9.53 -6.60 -9.94
CA VAL A 172 -9.10 -7.30 -11.17
C VAL A 172 -9.38 -6.44 -12.39
N GLU A 173 -10.60 -5.89 -12.51
CA GLU A 173 -10.98 -5.02 -13.62
C GLU A 173 -10.06 -3.79 -13.74
N ARG A 174 -9.77 -3.13 -12.62
CA ARG A 174 -8.88 -1.96 -12.61
C ARG A 174 -7.45 -2.31 -13.01
N LEU A 175 -6.92 -3.43 -12.51
CA LEU A 175 -5.59 -3.91 -12.89
C LEU A 175 -5.55 -4.28 -14.37
N GLN A 176 -6.57 -4.98 -14.88
CA GLN A 176 -6.66 -5.33 -16.30
C GLN A 176 -6.64 -4.07 -17.17
N GLN A 177 -7.46 -3.05 -16.83
CA GLN A 177 -7.49 -1.76 -17.55
C GLN A 177 -6.12 -1.09 -17.59
N TRP A 178 -5.37 -1.10 -16.45
CA TRP A 178 -4.06 -0.48 -16.38
C TRP A 178 -3.01 -1.24 -17.19
N LEU A 179 -3.07 -2.56 -17.18
CA LEU A 179 -2.13 -3.42 -17.93
C LEU A 179 -2.39 -3.37 -19.44
N ASP A 180 -3.66 -3.31 -19.87
CA ASP A 180 -4.03 -3.30 -21.28
C ASP A 180 -3.83 -1.94 -21.95
N HIS A 181 -3.95 -0.84 -21.20
CA HIS A 181 -3.91 0.49 -21.76
C HIS A 181 -2.67 1.29 -21.27
N ARG A 182 -2.80 1.88 -20.13
CA ARG A 182 -1.73 2.66 -19.52
C ARG A 182 -1.96 2.82 -18.02
N VAL A 183 -0.92 2.50 -17.26
CA VAL A 183 -0.88 2.84 -15.83
C VAL A 183 -0.86 4.38 -15.68
N PRO A 184 -1.68 4.98 -14.79
CA PRO A 184 -1.65 6.42 -14.53
C PRO A 184 -0.27 6.91 -14.06
N ALA A 185 -0.09 8.22 -13.96
CA ALA A 185 1.10 8.78 -13.32
C ALA A 185 1.07 8.46 -11.82
N ALA A 186 2.24 8.21 -11.23
CA ALA A 186 2.33 8.04 -9.79
C ALA A 186 1.92 9.32 -9.05
N PRO A 187 1.20 9.23 -7.91
CA PRO A 187 0.80 10.41 -7.14
C PRO A 187 2.00 11.07 -6.48
N ASP A 188 1.92 12.40 -6.30
CA ASP A 188 2.88 13.11 -5.48
C ASP A 188 2.64 12.85 -3.99
N VAL A 189 3.62 12.23 -3.34
CA VAL A 189 3.62 11.94 -1.90
C VAL A 189 4.74 12.70 -1.16
N SER A 190 5.31 13.73 -1.77
CA SER A 190 6.41 14.52 -1.21
C SER A 190 6.06 15.17 0.13
N GLY A 191 4.77 15.45 0.38
CA GLY A 191 4.27 15.95 1.66
C GLY A 191 4.51 15.01 2.86
N PHE A 192 4.75 13.71 2.59
CA PHE A 192 5.08 12.72 3.62
C PHE A 192 6.58 12.55 3.83
N ALA A 193 7.41 13.27 3.07
CA ALA A 193 8.86 13.19 3.24
C ALA A 193 9.30 13.76 4.59
N ARG A 194 10.39 13.21 5.13
CA ARG A 194 10.98 13.69 6.40
C ARG A 194 11.20 15.20 6.39
N THR A 195 11.71 15.75 5.32
CA THR A 195 11.97 17.19 5.17
C THR A 195 10.69 18.02 5.24
N ALA A 196 9.59 17.54 4.68
CA ALA A 196 8.30 18.23 4.70
C ALA A 196 7.64 18.21 6.09
N LEU A 197 7.81 17.12 6.85
CA LEU A 197 7.17 16.95 8.16
C LEU A 197 8.04 17.40 9.34
N GLN A 198 9.33 17.66 9.15
CA GLN A 198 10.29 17.90 10.22
C GLN A 198 9.90 19.08 11.15
N ALA A 199 9.41 20.18 10.58
CA ALA A 199 9.01 21.35 11.38
C ALA A 199 7.81 21.00 12.29
N ARG A 200 6.80 20.36 11.76
CA ARG A 200 5.61 19.91 12.54
C ARG A 200 5.99 18.94 13.65
N TRP A 201 6.89 18.00 13.39
CA TRP A 201 7.38 17.06 14.40
C TRP A 201 8.16 17.77 15.51
N ARG A 202 9.02 18.74 15.16
CA ARG A 202 9.76 19.55 16.14
C ARG A 202 8.83 20.34 17.02
N GLU A 203 7.83 21.01 16.47
CA GLU A 203 6.83 21.78 17.20
C GLU A 203 6.10 20.90 18.23
N GLN A 204 5.65 19.72 17.85
CA GLN A 204 4.92 18.81 18.73
C GLN A 204 5.79 18.16 19.81
N LEU A 205 7.08 17.95 19.54
CA LEU A 205 8.02 17.34 20.48
C LEU A 205 8.76 18.34 21.35
N SER A 206 8.68 19.64 21.05
CA SER A 206 9.28 20.68 21.89
C SER A 206 8.50 20.78 23.20
N PRO A 207 9.15 20.67 24.37
CA PRO A 207 8.47 20.84 25.65
C PRO A 207 7.83 22.22 25.71
N GLN A 208 6.52 22.29 25.84
CA GLN A 208 5.81 23.52 26.19
C GLN A 208 5.93 23.72 27.71
N TYR A 209 7.09 24.12 28.18
CA TYR A 209 7.25 24.60 29.53
C TYR A 209 6.77 26.06 29.57
N SER A 210 5.54 26.26 29.99
CA SER A 210 5.00 27.55 30.50
C SER A 210 4.74 27.40 31.97
#